data_d8fced8e662db478541282ec1900d0c4
#
_entry.id   d8fced8e662db478541282ec1900d0c4
#
_cell.length_a   1.000
_cell.length_b   1.000
_cell.length_c   1.000
_cell.angle_alpha   90.00
_cell.angle_beta   90.00
_cell.angle_gamma   90.00
#
_symmetry.space_group_name_H-M   'P 1'
#
loop_
_entity.id
_entity.type
_entity.pdbx_description
1 polymer ?
#
loop_
_entity_poly.entity_id
_entity_poly.type
_entity_poly.pdbx_seq_one_letter_code
_entity_poly.pdbx_strand_id
1 'polypeptide(L)'
;GELVDFLVKQKAINIHAGVSPYYRGTDCNFWALYDGNPHLAGTTIHLLSKGLDSGPMLYHAMSNLKTNPFEYTMSTVKSAFHSIAERIKDGSIFKIKPFVQNKVKEVRYTKKSEFSEKVVKEYFKKKVDLNSKKFDNSLLKEPFFLNN
;
A
#
# COMPACT_ATOMS: atom_id res chain seq x y z
N GLY A 1 -12.89 -19.19 -5.59
CA GLY A 1 -13.73 -19.75 -6.66
C GLY A 1 -12.96 -19.77 -7.97
N GLU A 2 -13.50 -20.38 -9.00
CA GLU A 2 -12.87 -20.65 -10.30
C GLU A 2 -12.18 -19.43 -10.92
N LEU A 3 -12.82 -18.26 -10.87
CA LEU A 3 -12.22 -17.01 -11.39
C LEU A 3 -10.90 -16.67 -10.66
N VAL A 4 -10.89 -16.78 -9.33
CA VAL A 4 -9.68 -16.48 -8.54
C VAL A 4 -8.58 -17.49 -8.88
N ASP A 5 -8.91 -18.77 -9.02
CA ASP A 5 -7.94 -19.81 -9.38
C ASP A 5 -7.35 -19.57 -10.77
N PHE A 6 -8.20 -19.15 -11.73
CA PHE A 6 -7.76 -18.75 -13.07
C PHE A 6 -6.81 -17.55 -13.00
N LEU A 7 -7.17 -16.48 -12.31
CA LEU A 7 -6.36 -15.26 -12.20
C LEU A 7 -5.02 -15.52 -11.49
N VAL A 8 -5.01 -16.35 -10.46
CA VAL A 8 -3.76 -16.77 -9.77
C VAL A 8 -2.86 -17.54 -10.73
N LYS A 9 -3.42 -18.47 -11.51
CA LYS A 9 -2.67 -19.22 -12.54
C LYS A 9 -2.08 -18.29 -13.61
N GLN A 10 -2.80 -17.23 -13.98
CA GLN A 10 -2.32 -16.21 -14.93
C GLN A 10 -1.34 -15.20 -14.30
N LYS A 11 -0.98 -15.34 -13.03
CA LYS A 11 -0.13 -14.39 -12.30
C LYS A 11 -0.67 -12.96 -12.34
N ALA A 12 -2.00 -12.83 -12.21
CA ALA A 12 -2.64 -11.53 -12.19
C ALA A 12 -2.06 -10.63 -11.09
N ILE A 13 -1.92 -9.35 -11.41
CA ILE A 13 -1.41 -8.33 -10.49
C ILE A 13 -2.59 -7.70 -9.75
N ASN A 14 -2.41 -7.48 -8.46
CA ASN A 14 -3.32 -6.70 -7.62
C ASN A 14 -2.64 -5.43 -7.14
N ILE A 15 -3.43 -4.37 -7.01
CA ILE A 15 -3.03 -3.08 -6.45
C ILE A 15 -3.72 -2.94 -5.09
N HIS A 16 -2.95 -3.03 -4.02
CA HIS A 16 -3.45 -2.88 -2.65
C HIS A 16 -3.07 -1.51 -2.11
N ALA A 17 -4.07 -0.67 -1.76
CA ALA A 17 -3.86 0.64 -1.16
C ALA A 17 -3.44 0.53 0.31
N GLY A 18 -2.22 0.10 0.53
CA GLY A 18 -1.57 -0.14 1.81
C GLY A 18 -0.16 -0.69 1.60
N VAL A 19 0.73 -0.47 2.56
CA VAL A 19 2.10 -0.99 2.53
C VAL A 19 2.13 -2.35 3.23
N SER A 20 2.02 -3.43 2.44
CA SER A 20 2.17 -4.80 2.93
C SER A 20 3.63 -5.10 3.29
N PRO A 21 3.91 -5.93 4.28
CA PRO A 21 2.99 -6.65 5.14
C PRO A 21 2.47 -5.85 6.33
N TYR A 22 2.84 -4.57 6.48
CA TYR A 22 2.61 -3.76 7.68
C TYR A 22 1.13 -3.43 7.90
N TYR A 23 0.45 -2.99 6.83
CA TYR A 23 -0.97 -2.64 6.86
C TYR A 23 -1.72 -3.47 5.84
N ARG A 24 -2.69 -4.25 6.31
CA ARG A 24 -3.48 -5.17 5.49
C ARG A 24 -4.98 -5.05 5.80
N GLY A 25 -5.80 -5.48 4.84
CA GLY A 25 -7.25 -5.38 4.94
C GLY A 25 -7.78 -4.11 4.28
N THR A 26 -8.67 -3.37 4.95
CA THR A 26 -9.32 -2.18 4.38
C THR A 26 -8.77 -0.89 4.98
N ASP A 27 -8.86 0.20 4.22
CA ASP A 27 -8.50 1.57 4.66
C ASP A 27 -7.07 1.71 5.20
N CYS A 28 -6.15 0.90 4.70
CA CYS A 28 -4.79 0.74 5.24
C CYS A 28 -4.01 2.05 5.31
N ASN A 29 -4.11 2.90 4.29
CA ASN A 29 -3.43 4.19 4.29
C ASN A 29 -3.98 5.14 5.36
N PHE A 30 -5.29 5.13 5.61
CA PHE A 30 -5.87 5.86 6.72
C PHE A 30 -5.30 5.35 8.06
N TRP A 31 -5.27 4.03 8.25
CA TRP A 31 -4.78 3.44 9.49
C TRP A 31 -3.29 3.69 9.71
N ALA A 32 -2.49 3.70 8.66
CA ALA A 32 -1.08 4.07 8.76
C ALA A 32 -0.92 5.51 9.29
N LEU A 33 -1.73 6.45 8.79
CA LEU A 33 -1.74 7.83 9.30
C LEU A 33 -2.30 7.91 10.72
N TYR A 34 -3.39 7.19 11.01
CA TYR A 34 -4.02 7.15 12.34
C TYR A 34 -3.06 6.66 13.42
N ASP A 35 -2.22 5.67 13.11
CA ASP A 35 -1.20 5.11 14.01
C ASP A 35 0.09 5.94 14.07
N GLY A 36 0.17 7.06 13.34
CA GLY A 36 1.36 7.91 13.30
C GLY A 36 2.52 7.30 12.50
N ASN A 37 2.22 6.50 11.49
CA ASN A 37 3.19 5.87 10.59
C ASN A 37 3.02 6.37 9.14
N PRO A 38 3.11 7.70 8.87
CA PRO A 38 2.90 8.25 7.53
C PRO A 38 3.88 7.67 6.49
N HIS A 39 5.08 7.26 6.89
CA HIS A 39 6.05 6.58 6.05
C HIS A 39 5.62 5.19 5.57
N LEU A 40 4.55 4.62 6.16
CA LEU A 40 3.93 3.37 5.75
C LEU A 40 2.55 3.57 5.07
N ALA A 41 2.18 4.82 4.73
CA ALA A 41 1.09 5.08 3.82
C ALA A 41 1.61 5.00 2.38
N GLY A 42 1.10 4.05 1.61
CA GLY A 42 1.58 3.73 0.27
C GLY A 42 0.68 2.70 -0.40
N THR A 43 1.18 2.13 -1.48
CA THR A 43 0.45 1.12 -2.26
C THR A 43 1.38 -0.04 -2.55
N THR A 44 0.89 -1.25 -2.36
CA THR A 44 1.62 -2.48 -2.67
C THR A 44 1.14 -3.06 -3.99
N ILE A 45 2.07 -3.30 -4.90
CA ILE A 45 1.85 -4.06 -6.12
C ILE A 45 2.28 -5.50 -5.84
N HIS A 46 1.34 -6.43 -5.96
CA HIS A 46 1.61 -7.84 -5.66
C HIS A 46 0.87 -8.77 -6.62
N LEU A 47 1.33 -10.02 -6.71
CA LEU A 47 0.60 -11.06 -7.43
C LEU A 47 -0.66 -11.43 -6.66
N LEU A 48 -1.74 -11.71 -7.38
CA LEU A 48 -2.96 -12.19 -6.76
C LEU A 48 -2.72 -13.54 -6.08
N SER A 49 -3.36 -13.75 -4.94
CA SER A 49 -3.39 -15.03 -4.22
C SER A 49 -4.82 -15.32 -3.74
N LYS A 50 -5.06 -16.53 -3.23
CA LYS A 50 -6.38 -16.90 -2.68
C LYS A 50 -6.73 -16.15 -1.39
N GLY A 51 -5.73 -15.68 -0.65
CA GLY A 51 -5.94 -14.86 0.56
C GLY A 51 -5.99 -13.37 0.23
N LEU A 52 -6.76 -12.62 1.02
CA LEU A 52 -6.88 -11.17 0.87
C LEU A 52 -5.51 -10.50 1.05
N ASP A 53 -5.07 -9.76 0.04
CA ASP A 53 -3.84 -8.96 -0.02
C ASP A 53 -2.58 -9.69 0.47
N SER A 54 -2.54 -11.03 0.34
CA SER A 54 -1.50 -11.90 0.88
C SER A 54 -0.54 -12.46 -0.16
N GLY A 55 -0.70 -12.07 -1.42
CA GLY A 55 0.15 -12.55 -2.51
C GLY A 55 1.58 -12.04 -2.43
N PRO A 56 2.51 -12.70 -3.13
CA PRO A 56 3.90 -12.25 -3.20
C PRO A 56 4.00 -10.83 -3.76
N MET A 57 4.74 -9.99 -3.07
CA MET A 57 4.90 -8.57 -3.44
C MET A 57 5.88 -8.43 -4.60
N LEU A 58 5.57 -7.52 -5.51
CA LEU A 58 6.49 -7.06 -6.55
C LEU A 58 7.26 -5.84 -6.06
N TYR A 59 6.56 -4.78 -5.66
CA TYR A 59 7.16 -3.56 -5.12
C TYR A 59 6.14 -2.69 -4.39
N HIS A 60 6.61 -1.63 -3.77
CA HIS A 60 5.77 -0.58 -3.19
C HIS A 60 5.80 0.67 -4.06
N ALA A 61 4.64 1.28 -4.28
CA ALA A 61 4.50 2.58 -4.92
C ALA A 61 4.17 3.63 -3.85
N MET A 62 5.00 4.66 -3.79
CA MET A 62 4.95 5.69 -2.76
C MET A 62 4.77 7.07 -3.39
N SER A 63 4.51 8.08 -2.59
CA SER A 63 4.58 9.49 -2.99
C SER A 63 5.33 10.29 -1.96
N ASN A 64 5.72 11.52 -2.33
CA ASN A 64 6.23 12.48 -1.36
C ASN A 64 5.16 12.77 -0.31
N LEU A 65 5.60 13.02 0.93
CA LEU A 65 4.72 13.43 2.03
C LEU A 65 3.99 14.73 1.66
N LYS A 66 2.71 14.80 2.00
CA LYS A 66 1.87 15.99 1.84
C LYS A 66 1.21 16.34 3.17
N THR A 67 0.96 17.60 3.38
CA THR A 67 0.31 18.09 4.61
C THR A 67 -1.15 17.69 4.70
N ASN A 68 -1.85 17.60 3.57
CA ASN A 68 -3.23 17.12 3.52
C ASN A 68 -3.23 15.58 3.45
N PRO A 69 -3.83 14.88 4.42
CA PRO A 69 -3.82 13.42 4.47
C PRO A 69 -4.56 12.76 3.30
N PHE A 70 -5.64 13.38 2.81
CA PHE A 70 -6.38 12.87 1.67
C PHE A 70 -5.55 12.98 0.38
N GLU A 71 -4.93 14.13 0.12
CA GLU A 71 -4.03 14.29 -1.03
C GLU A 71 -2.86 13.33 -0.96
N TYR A 72 -2.30 13.13 0.25
CA TYR A 72 -1.19 12.21 0.44
C TYR A 72 -1.57 10.78 0.07
N THR A 73 -2.66 10.26 0.64
CA THR A 73 -3.10 8.89 0.36
C THR A 73 -3.48 8.70 -1.11
N MET A 74 -4.16 9.68 -1.73
CA MET A 74 -4.49 9.63 -3.15
C MET A 74 -3.26 9.71 -4.05
N SER A 75 -2.24 10.48 -3.67
CA SER A 75 -0.97 10.54 -4.40
C SER A 75 -0.27 9.19 -4.44
N THR A 76 -0.32 8.39 -3.37
CA THR A 76 0.25 7.03 -3.37
C THR A 76 -0.48 6.10 -4.32
N VAL A 77 -1.81 6.18 -4.40
CA VAL A 77 -2.62 5.41 -5.35
C VAL A 77 -2.30 5.84 -6.79
N LYS A 78 -2.22 7.14 -7.05
CA LYS A 78 -1.82 7.68 -8.36
C LYS A 78 -0.42 7.18 -8.76
N SER A 79 0.53 7.17 -7.81
CA SER A 79 1.88 6.62 -8.01
C SER A 79 1.84 5.16 -8.44
N ALA A 80 0.97 4.34 -7.83
CA ALA A 80 0.82 2.94 -8.19
C ALA A 80 0.36 2.76 -9.64
N PHE A 81 -0.70 3.44 -10.04
CA PHE A 81 -1.20 3.35 -11.41
C PHE A 81 -0.16 3.84 -12.43
N HIS A 82 0.52 4.95 -12.13
CA HIS A 82 1.57 5.47 -12.99
C HIS A 82 2.73 4.48 -13.14
N SER A 83 3.25 3.98 -12.01
CA SER A 83 4.37 3.04 -12.03
C SER A 83 4.05 1.72 -12.74
N ILE A 84 2.82 1.20 -12.59
CA ILE A 84 2.39 0.00 -13.32
C ILE A 84 2.34 0.27 -14.82
N ALA A 85 1.76 1.39 -15.23
CA ALA A 85 1.67 1.75 -16.65
C ALA A 85 3.06 1.82 -17.30
N GLU A 86 4.03 2.50 -16.66
CA GLU A 86 5.40 2.58 -17.15
C GLU A 86 6.09 1.21 -17.17
N ARG A 87 5.95 0.42 -16.10
CA ARG A 87 6.58 -0.90 -16.00
C ARG A 87 5.99 -1.94 -16.94
N ILE A 88 4.72 -1.80 -17.32
CA ILE A 88 4.11 -2.64 -18.37
C ILE A 88 4.65 -2.21 -19.74
N LYS A 89 4.70 -0.90 -20.00
CA LYS A 89 5.16 -0.32 -21.28
C LYS A 89 6.60 -0.70 -21.61
N ASP A 90 7.49 -0.68 -20.63
CA ASP A 90 8.91 -1.03 -20.79
C ASP A 90 9.22 -2.52 -20.53
N GLY A 91 8.23 -3.31 -20.11
CA GLY A 91 8.36 -4.72 -19.80
C GLY A 91 9.09 -5.02 -18.49
N SER A 92 9.47 -4.01 -17.71
CA SER A 92 10.21 -4.21 -16.46
C SER A 92 9.40 -4.94 -15.38
N ILE A 93 8.07 -4.83 -15.40
CA ILE A 93 7.18 -5.55 -14.47
C ILE A 93 7.42 -7.06 -14.49
N PHE A 94 7.72 -7.63 -15.66
CA PHE A 94 7.93 -9.08 -15.83
C PHE A 94 9.30 -9.55 -15.35
N LYS A 95 10.22 -8.64 -15.08
CA LYS A 95 11.58 -8.92 -14.59
C LYS A 95 11.66 -8.85 -13.06
N ILE A 96 10.65 -8.32 -12.39
CA ILE A 96 10.63 -8.21 -10.93
C ILE A 96 10.45 -9.60 -10.33
N LYS A 97 11.39 -9.99 -9.47
CA LYS A 97 11.28 -11.25 -8.72
C LYS A 97 10.33 -11.07 -7.54
N PRO A 98 9.18 -11.77 -7.53
CA PRO A 98 8.24 -11.67 -6.41
C PRO A 98 8.87 -12.19 -5.12
N PHE A 99 8.49 -11.60 -3.97
CA PHE A 99 8.93 -12.08 -2.66
C PHE A 99 7.75 -12.20 -1.69
N VAL A 100 7.83 -13.22 -0.84
CA VAL A 100 6.74 -13.55 0.09
C VAL A 100 6.65 -12.51 1.20
N GLN A 101 5.41 -12.15 1.55
CA GLN A 101 5.14 -11.24 2.66
C GLN A 101 5.51 -11.88 4.01
N ASN A 102 6.28 -11.19 4.83
CA ASN A 102 6.57 -11.63 6.19
C ASN A 102 5.48 -11.11 7.15
N LYS A 103 4.53 -11.96 7.49
CA LYS A 103 3.39 -11.63 8.38
C LYS A 103 3.81 -11.21 9.79
N VAL A 104 5.00 -11.58 10.25
CA VAL A 104 5.53 -11.15 11.57
C VAL A 104 5.69 -9.63 11.64
N LYS A 105 5.84 -8.96 10.50
CA LYS A 105 5.97 -7.51 10.38
C LYS A 105 4.61 -6.77 10.32
N GLU A 106 3.49 -7.47 10.41
CA GLU A 106 2.17 -6.87 10.38
C GLU A 106 1.97 -5.96 11.60
N VAL A 107 1.70 -4.69 11.35
CA VAL A 107 1.37 -3.70 12.37
C VAL A 107 -0.13 -3.73 12.65
N ARG A 108 -0.93 -3.82 11.58
CA ARG A 108 -2.38 -3.80 11.67
C ARG A 108 -3.03 -4.56 10.52
N TYR A 109 -4.04 -5.36 10.89
CA TYR A 109 -5.01 -5.95 9.96
C TYR A 109 -6.39 -5.41 10.29
N THR A 110 -7.06 -4.79 9.33
CA THR A 110 -8.36 -4.12 9.55
C THR A 110 -9.47 -4.64 8.67
N LYS A 111 -10.68 -4.63 9.22
CA LYS A 111 -11.92 -4.90 8.52
C LYS A 111 -12.68 -3.59 8.27
N LYS A 112 -13.50 -3.57 7.24
CA LYS A 112 -14.32 -2.39 6.89
C LYS A 112 -15.19 -1.89 8.04
N SER A 113 -15.67 -2.77 8.92
CA SER A 113 -16.47 -2.42 10.10
C SER A 113 -15.74 -1.60 11.15
N GLU A 114 -14.41 -1.57 11.11
CA GLU A 114 -13.59 -0.80 12.04
C GLU A 114 -13.47 0.68 11.63
N PHE A 115 -13.67 0.98 10.36
CA PHE A 115 -13.69 2.35 9.85
C PHE A 115 -15.06 2.99 10.10
N SER A 116 -15.11 3.97 10.98
CA SER A 116 -16.33 4.66 11.40
C SER A 116 -16.13 6.16 11.50
N GLU A 117 -17.25 6.90 11.50
CA GLU A 117 -17.24 8.36 11.70
C GLU A 117 -16.54 8.76 13.01
N LYS A 118 -16.72 7.96 14.07
CA LYS A 118 -16.05 8.16 15.36
C LYS A 118 -14.53 8.13 15.19
N VAL A 119 -14.01 7.14 14.52
CA VAL A 119 -12.57 6.97 14.27
C VAL A 119 -12.01 8.12 13.44
N VAL A 120 -12.74 8.57 12.43
CA VAL A 120 -12.35 9.73 11.60
C VAL A 120 -12.29 11.01 12.45
N LYS A 121 -13.29 11.24 13.31
CA LYS A 121 -13.29 12.38 14.27
C LYS A 121 -12.12 12.30 15.24
N GLU A 122 -11.78 11.13 15.73
CA GLU A 122 -10.61 10.90 16.60
C GLU A 122 -9.30 11.21 15.86
N TYR A 123 -9.16 10.79 14.61
CA TYR A 123 -8.00 11.11 13.78
C TYR A 123 -7.77 12.61 13.68
N PHE A 124 -8.79 13.39 13.36
CA PHE A 124 -8.67 14.85 13.25
C PHE A 124 -8.31 15.54 14.57
N LYS A 125 -8.66 14.94 15.72
CA LYS A 125 -8.25 15.45 17.04
C LYS A 125 -6.80 15.16 17.38
N LYS A 126 -6.20 14.12 16.81
CA LYS A 126 -4.83 13.66 17.13
C LYS A 126 -3.73 14.60 16.64
N LYS A 127 -4.02 15.56 15.76
CA LYS A 127 -3.02 16.46 15.14
C LYS A 127 -1.79 15.67 14.66
N VAL A 128 -1.99 14.63 13.87
CA VAL A 128 -0.91 13.78 13.36
C VAL A 128 0.05 14.64 12.55
N ASP A 129 1.30 14.73 13.01
CA ASP A 129 2.35 15.42 12.27
C ASP A 129 2.87 14.49 11.16
N LEU A 130 2.46 14.77 9.93
CA LEU A 130 2.88 14.00 8.76
C LEU A 130 4.37 14.21 8.41
N ASN A 131 5.00 15.26 8.96
CA ASN A 131 6.40 15.60 8.68
C ASN A 131 7.37 15.02 9.70
N SER A 132 6.88 14.45 10.81
CA SER A 132 7.71 14.08 11.97
C SER A 132 8.60 12.86 11.77
N LYS A 133 8.33 12.03 10.77
CA LYS A 133 9.12 10.81 10.54
C LYS A 133 9.84 10.88 9.20
N LYS A 134 11.16 10.77 9.24
CA LYS A 134 11.95 10.56 8.03
C LYS A 134 11.49 9.28 7.34
N PHE A 135 11.37 9.34 6.03
CA PHE A 135 11.00 8.21 5.21
C PHE A 135 12.13 7.15 5.26
N ASP A 136 11.83 5.99 5.80
CA ASP A 136 12.77 4.87 5.85
C ASP A 136 12.53 3.91 4.69
N ASN A 137 13.31 4.07 3.63
CA ASN A 137 13.23 3.24 2.44
C ASN A 137 13.63 1.78 2.68
N SER A 138 14.35 1.47 3.78
CA SER A 138 14.79 0.10 4.08
C SER A 138 13.62 -0.86 4.34
N LEU A 139 12.46 -0.32 4.73
CA LEU A 139 11.25 -1.09 4.96
C LEU A 139 10.48 -1.41 3.68
N LEU A 140 10.86 -0.81 2.56
CA LEU A 140 10.12 -0.87 1.29
C LEU A 140 10.89 -1.69 0.26
N LYS A 141 10.16 -2.16 -0.76
CA LYS A 141 10.73 -2.84 -1.91
C LYS A 141 10.48 -2.04 -3.17
N GLU A 142 11.56 -1.64 -3.84
CA GLU A 142 11.53 -0.86 -5.07
C GLU A 142 10.49 0.29 -5.02
N PRO A 143 10.62 1.23 -4.08
CA PRO A 143 9.66 2.30 -3.96
C PRO A 143 9.67 3.17 -5.23
N PHE A 144 8.47 3.58 -5.66
CA PHE A 144 8.28 4.54 -6.74
C PHE A 144 7.69 5.82 -6.16
N PHE A 145 8.35 6.94 -6.41
CA PHE A 145 7.95 8.25 -5.93
C PHE A 145 7.48 9.12 -7.09
N LEU A 146 6.32 9.75 -6.95
CA LEU A 146 5.93 10.85 -7.82
C LEU A 146 6.61 12.13 -7.35
N ASN A 147 7.45 12.66 -8.20
CA ASN A 147 7.97 14.02 -8.06
C ASN A 147 6.89 14.96 -8.58
N ASN A 148 6.17 15.62 -7.69
CA ASN A 148 5.20 16.68 -8.03
C ASN A 148 5.81 18.03 -7.66
#